data_0bd287599c21f064ac9dffc94d785424
#
_entry.id   0bd287599c21f064ac9dffc94d785424
#
_cell.length_a   1.000
_cell.length_b   1.000
_cell.length_c   1.000
_cell.angle_alpha   90.00
_cell.angle_beta   90.00
_cell.angle_gamma   90.00
#
_symmetry.space_group_name_H-M   'P 1'
#
loop_
_entity.id
_entity.type
_entity.pdbx_description
1 polymer ?
#
loop_
_entity_poly.entity_id
_entity_poly.type
_entity_poly.pdbx_seq_one_letter_code
_entity_poly.pdbx_strand_id
1 'polypeptide(L)'
;MVHLRVDTTVFLDVNPSVALQVNCNEKVIRVQANNPDGEIVLENMDLKNADLNVAVNAVIGSMVRHGYLTEARDVVLLSVSSGSAEKTESLRVRLSGEINDCLTSMVGSSAVFDQEVELDDDLVDLAEKYGITPGKAALIRRVVEAHPGMDYDTLARLSMKKLTEYLTKSDVDIRNYANYTGAPFESSDRDDDFDPKDVPDDADEPDDMDSDDVDEEDDFDSGDADELEDDD
;
A
#
# COMPACT_ATOMS: atom_id res chain seq x y z
N MET A 1 29.17 12.37 -6.46
CA MET A 1 28.34 11.93 -7.59
C MET A 1 27.10 11.26 -7.00
N VAL A 2 25.91 11.81 -7.21
CA VAL A 2 24.68 11.18 -6.70
C VAL A 2 24.36 10.00 -7.61
N HIS A 3 24.39 8.78 -7.08
CA HIS A 3 23.99 7.59 -7.82
C HIS A 3 22.45 7.58 -7.92
N LEU A 4 21.92 7.96 -9.08
CA LEU A 4 20.47 8.01 -9.36
C LEU A 4 19.91 6.67 -9.85
N ARG A 5 20.75 5.64 -9.95
CA ARG A 5 20.28 4.31 -10.37
C ARG A 5 19.63 3.61 -9.20
N VAL A 6 18.41 3.10 -9.41
CA VAL A 6 17.74 2.21 -8.47
C VAL A 6 18.56 0.93 -8.33
N ASP A 7 18.86 0.57 -7.09
CA ASP A 7 19.59 -0.63 -6.72
C ASP A 7 18.70 -1.59 -5.94
N THR A 8 17.83 -1.05 -5.10
CA THR A 8 16.91 -1.82 -4.27
C THR A 8 15.55 -1.17 -4.27
N THR A 9 14.50 -1.99 -4.26
CA THR A 9 13.11 -1.58 -4.02
C THR A 9 12.59 -2.27 -2.78
N VAL A 10 11.95 -1.50 -1.91
CA VAL A 10 11.29 -1.97 -0.69
C VAL A 10 9.81 -1.65 -0.81
N PHE A 11 8.96 -2.62 -0.57
CA PHE A 11 7.52 -2.47 -0.53
C PHE A 11 7.02 -2.66 0.90
N LEU A 12 6.11 -1.79 1.32
CA LEU A 12 5.43 -1.83 2.60
C LEU A 12 3.93 -1.90 2.34
N ASP A 13 3.33 -3.03 2.67
CA ASP A 13 1.91 -3.30 2.48
C ASP A 13 1.22 -3.52 3.81
N VAL A 14 0.20 -2.74 4.05
CA VAL A 14 -0.74 -2.84 5.17
C VAL A 14 -2.16 -2.81 4.58
N ASN A 15 -2.55 -1.80 4.08
CA ASN A 15 -3.52 -1.01 3.38
C ASN A 15 -3.56 0.32 4.12
N PRO A 16 -2.54 1.11 3.92
CA PRO A 16 -1.88 1.59 2.68
C PRO A 16 -0.77 0.69 2.11
N SER A 17 -0.38 1.00 0.85
CA SER A 17 0.71 0.34 0.12
C SER A 17 1.69 1.37 -0.44
N VAL A 18 2.98 1.23 -0.09
CA VAL A 18 4.04 2.18 -0.44
C VAL A 18 5.27 1.45 -0.98
N ALA A 19 5.90 2.01 -2.01
CA ALA A 19 7.18 1.56 -2.54
C ALA A 19 8.27 2.61 -2.32
N LEU A 20 9.42 2.17 -1.84
CA LEU A 20 10.63 2.96 -1.64
C LEU A 20 11.72 2.44 -2.57
N GLN A 21 12.27 3.28 -3.43
CA GLN A 21 13.38 2.94 -4.31
C GLN A 21 14.65 3.66 -3.83
N VAL A 22 15.71 2.90 -3.63
CA VAL A 22 16.99 3.42 -3.12
C VAL A 22 18.15 3.12 -4.06
N ASN A 23 19.21 3.91 -3.92
CA ASN A 23 20.47 3.66 -4.62
C ASN A 23 21.37 2.69 -3.85
N CYS A 24 22.58 2.39 -4.41
CA CYS A 24 23.55 1.51 -3.78
C CYS A 24 24.07 1.97 -2.41
N ASN A 25 23.85 3.23 -2.02
CA ASN A 25 24.18 3.78 -0.71
C ASN A 25 22.96 3.84 0.22
N GLU A 26 21.89 3.11 -0.11
CA GLU A 26 20.63 3.08 0.63
C GLU A 26 19.97 4.45 0.82
N LYS A 27 20.22 5.40 -0.12
CA LYS A 27 19.54 6.68 -0.14
C LYS A 27 18.30 6.63 -1.01
N VAL A 28 17.19 7.13 -0.48
CA VAL A 28 15.92 7.18 -1.20
C VAL A 28 16.03 8.04 -2.45
N ILE A 29 15.70 7.44 -3.60
CA ILE A 29 15.61 8.11 -4.90
C ILE A 29 14.16 8.48 -5.20
N ARG A 30 13.25 7.55 -4.93
CA ARG A 30 11.82 7.70 -5.20
C ARG A 30 11.00 7.03 -4.12
N VAL A 31 9.87 7.64 -3.80
CA VAL A 31 8.79 7.08 -2.99
C VAL A 31 7.52 7.11 -3.84
N GLN A 32 6.74 6.05 -3.79
CA GLN A 32 5.51 5.93 -4.56
C GLN A 32 4.42 5.31 -3.69
N ALA A 33 3.25 5.95 -3.69
CA ALA A 33 2.01 5.35 -3.23
C ALA A 33 1.48 4.39 -4.31
N ASN A 34 1.00 3.23 -3.90
CA ASN A 34 0.41 2.24 -4.79
C ASN A 34 -1.13 2.19 -4.67
N ASN A 35 -1.69 2.95 -3.71
CA ASN A 35 -3.12 3.12 -3.52
C ASN A 35 -3.42 4.48 -2.85
N PRO A 36 -4.69 4.93 -2.82
CA PRO A 36 -5.07 6.22 -2.20
C PRO A 36 -4.66 6.35 -0.74
N ASP A 37 -4.73 5.30 0.06
CA ASP A 37 -4.29 5.30 1.45
C ASP A 37 -2.77 5.55 1.57
N GLY A 38 -1.99 5.03 0.60
CA GLY A 38 -0.56 5.32 0.49
C GLY A 38 -0.28 6.80 0.23
N GLU A 39 -1.11 7.49 -0.56
CA GLU A 39 -0.99 8.93 -0.80
C GLU A 39 -1.22 9.73 0.50
N ILE A 40 -2.22 9.33 1.31
CA ILE A 40 -2.48 9.93 2.63
C ILE A 40 -1.27 9.77 3.55
N VAL A 41 -0.70 8.57 3.59
CA VAL A 41 0.47 8.28 4.44
C VAL A 41 1.69 9.09 4.04
N LEU A 42 1.89 9.31 2.74
CA LEU A 42 3.03 10.06 2.20
C LEU A 42 2.81 11.57 2.15
N GLU A 43 1.62 12.06 2.48
CA GLU A 43 1.30 13.48 2.44
C GLU A 43 2.28 14.29 3.31
N ASN A 44 2.81 15.36 2.73
CA ASN A 44 3.79 16.26 3.37
C ASN A 44 5.14 15.61 3.79
N MET A 45 5.49 14.43 3.23
CA MET A 45 6.77 13.78 3.46
C MET A 45 7.78 14.12 2.34
N ASP A 46 8.92 14.70 2.69
CA ASP A 46 10.09 14.77 1.81
C ASP A 46 11.12 13.74 2.26
N LEU A 47 11.07 12.57 1.65
CA LEU A 47 11.96 11.45 1.93
C LEU A 47 13.13 11.36 0.93
N LYS A 48 13.22 12.28 -0.03
CA LYS A 48 14.30 12.27 -1.03
C LYS A 48 15.67 12.45 -0.36
N ASN A 49 16.61 11.56 -0.70
CA ASN A 49 17.95 11.46 -0.12
C ASN A 49 17.99 11.06 1.37
N ALA A 50 16.87 10.75 2.01
CA ALA A 50 16.89 10.15 3.34
C ALA A 50 17.55 8.76 3.31
N ASP A 51 18.06 8.32 4.45
CA ASP A 51 18.50 6.94 4.63
C ASP A 51 17.28 6.02 4.61
N LEU A 52 17.44 4.81 4.05
CA LEU A 52 16.32 3.86 3.90
C LEU A 52 15.62 3.55 5.22
N ASN A 53 16.37 3.27 6.29
CA ASN A 53 15.80 3.00 7.61
C ASN A 53 15.03 4.21 8.17
N VAL A 54 15.52 5.43 7.98
CA VAL A 54 14.80 6.64 8.38
C VAL A 54 13.49 6.78 7.59
N ALA A 55 13.52 6.52 6.29
CA ALA A 55 12.35 6.60 5.44
C ALA A 55 11.30 5.52 5.80
N VAL A 56 11.72 4.28 6.02
CA VAL A 56 10.85 3.18 6.45
C VAL A 56 10.18 3.53 7.78
N ASN A 57 10.94 3.96 8.79
CA ASN A 57 10.40 4.33 10.09
C ASN A 57 9.44 5.53 10.00
N ALA A 58 9.73 6.52 9.12
CA ALA A 58 8.83 7.65 8.90
C ALA A 58 7.50 7.21 8.28
N VAL A 59 7.53 6.30 7.30
CA VAL A 59 6.33 5.74 6.67
C VAL A 59 5.51 4.93 7.69
N ILE A 60 6.14 4.02 8.44
CA ILE A 60 5.48 3.24 9.50
C ILE A 60 4.88 4.17 10.57
N GLY A 61 5.63 5.17 11.04
CA GLY A 61 5.12 6.16 11.99
C GLY A 61 3.93 6.96 11.44
N SER A 62 3.90 7.23 10.14
CA SER A 62 2.76 7.87 9.50
C SER A 62 1.55 6.93 9.42
N MET A 63 1.76 5.65 9.10
CA MET A 63 0.68 4.64 9.12
C MET A 63 0.05 4.53 10.51
N VAL A 64 0.85 4.53 11.58
CA VAL A 64 0.36 4.55 12.97
C VAL A 64 -0.44 5.82 13.25
N ARG A 65 0.10 6.99 12.89
CA ARG A 65 -0.54 8.29 13.14
C ARG A 65 -1.89 8.45 12.43
N HIS A 66 -2.04 7.87 11.23
CA HIS A 66 -3.29 7.89 10.47
C HIS A 66 -4.24 6.73 10.83
N GLY A 67 -3.88 5.89 11.80
CA GLY A 67 -4.76 4.83 12.30
C GLY A 67 -4.79 3.55 11.46
N TYR A 68 -3.81 3.36 10.56
CA TYR A 68 -3.70 2.12 9.79
C TYR A 68 -2.99 0.99 10.55
N LEU A 69 -2.25 1.33 11.61
CA LEU A 69 -1.55 0.41 12.48
C LEU A 69 -1.86 0.83 13.93
N THR A 70 -2.85 0.20 14.55
CA THR A 70 -3.39 0.60 15.86
C THR A 70 -3.42 -0.54 16.87
N GLU A 71 -3.39 -1.79 16.41
CA GLU A 71 -3.62 -2.98 17.23
C GLU A 71 -2.57 -4.07 16.96
N ALA A 72 -2.48 -5.00 17.92
CA ALA A 72 -1.62 -6.17 17.86
C ALA A 72 -1.86 -7.10 16.64
N ARG A 73 -3.03 -6.98 16.01
CA ARG A 73 -3.45 -7.79 14.87
C ARG A 73 -3.22 -7.13 13.51
N ASP A 74 -2.75 -5.88 13.51
CA ASP A 74 -2.42 -5.22 12.26
C ASP A 74 -1.13 -5.82 11.70
N VAL A 75 -1.15 -6.11 10.39
CA VAL A 75 -0.12 -6.87 9.70
C VAL A 75 0.61 -5.97 8.73
N VAL A 76 1.92 -5.95 8.80
CA VAL A 76 2.81 -5.32 7.82
C VAL A 76 3.46 -6.42 6.98
N LEU A 77 3.36 -6.33 5.66
CA LEU A 77 4.18 -7.11 4.74
C LEU A 77 5.32 -6.24 4.24
N LEU A 78 6.53 -6.62 4.58
CA LEU A 78 7.77 -6.06 4.05
C LEU A 78 8.23 -6.94 2.87
N SER A 79 8.44 -6.34 1.70
CA SER A 79 9.02 -7.06 0.58
C SER A 79 10.24 -6.32 0.07
N VAL A 80 11.34 -7.04 -0.15
CA VAL A 80 12.61 -6.45 -0.60
C VAL A 80 13.05 -7.10 -1.90
N SER A 81 13.47 -6.27 -2.85
CA SER A 81 14.02 -6.68 -4.14
C SER A 81 15.31 -5.92 -4.43
N SER A 82 16.38 -6.63 -4.75
CA SER A 82 17.63 -6.03 -5.22
C SER A 82 18.32 -6.93 -6.24
N GLY A 83 19.38 -6.42 -6.87
CA GLY A 83 20.18 -7.21 -7.81
C GLY A 83 21.12 -8.24 -7.15
N SER A 84 21.11 -8.40 -5.82
CA SER A 84 21.95 -9.32 -5.06
C SER A 84 21.15 -10.02 -3.97
N ALA A 85 21.07 -11.34 -3.99
CA ALA A 85 20.39 -12.13 -2.98
C ALA A 85 20.92 -11.85 -1.56
N GLU A 86 22.24 -11.77 -1.38
CA GLU A 86 22.87 -11.47 -0.08
C GLU A 86 22.43 -10.09 0.44
N LYS A 87 22.37 -9.08 -0.43
CA LYS A 87 21.90 -7.74 -0.07
C LYS A 87 20.42 -7.75 0.28
N THR A 88 19.61 -8.43 -0.52
CA THR A 88 18.15 -8.55 -0.29
C THR A 88 17.90 -9.20 1.07
N GLU A 89 18.53 -10.31 1.38
CA GLU A 89 18.41 -11.01 2.67
C GLU A 89 18.85 -10.12 3.84
N SER A 90 20.01 -9.48 3.74
CA SER A 90 20.53 -8.60 4.80
C SER A 90 19.58 -7.42 5.08
N LEU A 91 19.07 -6.78 4.02
CA LEU A 91 18.11 -5.68 4.14
C LEU A 91 16.78 -6.15 4.72
N ARG A 92 16.25 -7.27 4.25
CA ARG A 92 15.01 -7.86 4.71
C ARG A 92 15.06 -8.10 6.22
N VAL A 93 16.08 -8.81 6.70
CA VAL A 93 16.24 -9.13 8.14
C VAL A 93 16.38 -7.86 8.97
N ARG A 94 17.21 -6.92 8.53
CA ARG A 94 17.42 -5.65 9.25
C ARG A 94 16.14 -4.82 9.33
N LEU A 95 15.48 -4.57 8.20
CA LEU A 95 14.28 -3.73 8.15
C LEU A 95 13.10 -4.38 8.89
N SER A 96 12.96 -5.71 8.82
CA SER A 96 11.93 -6.44 9.57
C SER A 96 12.10 -6.24 11.08
N GLY A 97 13.34 -6.32 11.58
CA GLY A 97 13.65 -6.04 12.98
C GLY A 97 13.36 -4.58 13.36
N GLU A 98 13.79 -3.62 12.55
CA GLU A 98 13.56 -2.18 12.80
C GLU A 98 12.06 -1.84 12.81
N ILE A 99 11.26 -2.39 11.88
CA ILE A 99 9.80 -2.20 11.84
C ILE A 99 9.17 -2.80 13.09
N ASN A 100 9.56 -4.02 13.48
CA ASN A 100 9.07 -4.68 14.69
C ASN A 100 9.35 -3.84 15.95
N ASP A 101 10.57 -3.34 16.10
CA ASP A 101 10.96 -2.51 17.26
C ASP A 101 10.18 -1.18 17.27
N CYS A 102 10.03 -0.54 16.10
CA CYS A 102 9.26 0.68 15.96
C CYS A 102 7.80 0.46 16.37
N LEU A 103 7.12 -0.56 15.82
CA LEU A 103 5.72 -0.87 16.13
C LEU A 103 5.54 -1.28 17.59
N THR A 104 6.43 -2.12 18.13
CA THR A 104 6.38 -2.52 19.55
C THR A 104 6.47 -1.31 20.46
N SER A 105 7.29 -0.31 20.12
CA SER A 105 7.41 0.93 20.89
C SER A 105 6.20 1.85 20.79
N MET A 106 5.51 1.87 19.64
CA MET A 106 4.41 2.80 19.34
C MET A 106 3.03 2.24 19.71
N VAL A 107 2.79 0.96 19.44
CA VAL A 107 1.47 0.31 19.56
C VAL A 107 1.49 -0.93 20.46
N GLY A 108 2.63 -1.25 21.05
CA GLY A 108 2.78 -2.32 22.06
C GLY A 108 2.97 -3.72 21.48
N SER A 109 2.73 -3.93 20.19
CA SER A 109 2.97 -5.20 19.51
C SER A 109 3.01 -5.02 17.99
N SER A 110 3.48 -6.02 17.28
CA SER A 110 3.51 -6.02 15.82
C SER A 110 3.39 -7.43 15.25
N ALA A 111 2.91 -7.50 14.01
CA ALA A 111 2.96 -8.67 13.16
C ALA A 111 3.62 -8.25 11.83
N VAL A 112 4.90 -8.54 11.68
CA VAL A 112 5.67 -8.23 10.47
C VAL A 112 5.93 -9.52 9.72
N PHE A 113 5.35 -9.61 8.51
CA PHE A 113 5.74 -10.63 7.55
C PHE A 113 6.75 -10.03 6.58
N ASP A 114 7.78 -10.77 6.25
CA ASP A 114 8.81 -10.31 5.35
C ASP A 114 9.19 -11.36 4.29
N GLN A 115 9.54 -10.88 3.10
CA GLN A 115 9.88 -11.73 1.97
C GLN A 115 10.89 -11.07 1.03
N GLU A 116 11.59 -11.90 0.29
CA GLU A 116 12.33 -11.50 -0.89
C GLU A 116 11.44 -11.58 -2.11
N VAL A 117 11.58 -10.63 -3.03
CA VAL A 117 10.83 -10.60 -4.29
C VAL A 117 11.79 -10.40 -5.45
N GLU A 118 11.69 -11.28 -6.42
CA GLU A 118 12.30 -11.11 -7.73
C GLU A 118 11.28 -10.41 -8.65
N LEU A 119 11.63 -9.22 -9.12
CA LEU A 119 10.76 -8.44 -10.00
C LEU A 119 10.93 -8.93 -11.43
N ASP A 120 9.88 -9.48 -12.00
CA ASP A 120 9.71 -9.76 -13.41
C ASP A 120 8.58 -8.91 -14.01
N ASP A 121 8.53 -8.79 -15.33
CA ASP A 121 7.53 -7.98 -16.03
C ASP A 121 6.12 -8.50 -15.74
N ASP A 122 5.91 -9.83 -15.70
CA ASP A 122 4.61 -10.45 -15.43
C ASP A 122 4.10 -10.09 -14.02
N LEU A 123 4.98 -10.03 -13.03
CA LEU A 123 4.63 -9.67 -11.65
C LEU A 123 4.28 -8.17 -11.54
N VAL A 124 5.01 -7.32 -12.26
CA VAL A 124 4.75 -5.88 -12.29
C VAL A 124 3.39 -5.61 -12.96
N ASP A 125 3.12 -6.22 -14.12
CA ASP A 125 1.85 -6.10 -14.83
C ASP A 125 0.68 -6.60 -13.97
N LEU A 126 0.89 -7.71 -13.25
CA LEU A 126 -0.10 -8.26 -12.32
C LEU A 126 -0.39 -7.31 -11.17
N ALA A 127 0.64 -6.70 -10.59
CA ALA A 127 0.50 -5.72 -9.52
C ALA A 127 -0.25 -4.47 -9.99
N GLU A 128 0.08 -3.95 -11.17
CA GLU A 128 -0.60 -2.79 -11.78
C GLU A 128 -2.08 -3.08 -12.05
N LYS A 129 -2.39 -4.26 -12.60
CA LYS A 129 -3.78 -4.68 -12.88
C LYS A 129 -4.68 -4.61 -11.63
N TYR A 130 -4.13 -4.90 -10.46
CA TYR A 130 -4.90 -4.95 -9.21
C TYR A 130 -4.68 -3.75 -8.29
N GLY A 131 -3.86 -2.76 -8.69
CA GLY A 131 -3.56 -1.59 -7.88
C GLY A 131 -2.87 -1.94 -6.54
N ILE A 132 -2.02 -2.99 -6.54
CA ILE A 132 -1.26 -3.46 -5.38
C ILE A 132 0.25 -3.40 -5.66
N THR A 133 1.08 -3.61 -4.64
CA THR A 133 2.52 -3.68 -4.86
C THR A 133 2.93 -5.01 -5.49
N PRO A 134 4.07 -5.06 -6.23
CA PRO A 134 4.68 -6.32 -6.64
C PRO A 134 4.97 -7.26 -5.46
N GLY A 135 5.24 -6.71 -4.27
CA GLY A 135 5.43 -7.50 -3.05
C GLY A 135 4.18 -8.28 -2.67
N LYS A 136 3.05 -7.60 -2.54
CA LYS A 136 1.76 -8.25 -2.25
C LYS A 136 1.33 -9.19 -3.37
N ALA A 137 1.53 -8.80 -4.63
CA ALA A 137 1.24 -9.65 -5.78
C ALA A 137 2.02 -10.97 -5.76
N ALA A 138 3.31 -10.93 -5.40
CA ALA A 138 4.17 -12.12 -5.29
C ALA A 138 3.70 -13.07 -4.18
N LEU A 139 3.29 -12.53 -3.02
CA LEU A 139 2.75 -13.33 -1.93
C LEU A 139 1.48 -14.07 -2.38
N ILE A 140 0.51 -13.33 -2.96
CA ILE A 140 -0.76 -13.90 -3.43
C ILE A 140 -0.53 -14.93 -4.53
N ARG A 141 0.37 -14.66 -5.49
CA ARG A 141 0.73 -15.60 -6.56
C ARG A 141 1.17 -16.95 -5.99
N ARG A 142 2.08 -16.95 -5.00
CA ARG A 142 2.57 -18.18 -4.35
C ARG A 142 1.47 -18.91 -3.59
N VAL A 143 0.58 -18.19 -2.93
CA VAL A 143 -0.57 -18.77 -2.22
C VAL A 143 -1.51 -19.46 -3.20
N VAL A 144 -1.91 -18.79 -4.29
CA VAL A 144 -2.83 -19.34 -5.30
C VAL A 144 -2.21 -20.52 -6.06
N GLU A 145 -0.90 -20.46 -6.38
CA GLU A 145 -0.19 -21.60 -6.99
C GLU A 145 -0.21 -22.85 -6.10
N ALA A 146 -0.07 -22.68 -4.79
CA ALA A 146 -0.12 -23.79 -3.83
C ALA A 146 -1.56 -24.23 -3.52
N HIS A 147 -2.56 -23.34 -3.66
CA HIS A 147 -3.96 -23.55 -3.37
C HIS A 147 -4.85 -23.15 -4.55
N PRO A 148 -4.95 -23.97 -5.62
CA PRO A 148 -5.67 -23.62 -6.85
C PRO A 148 -7.18 -23.36 -6.68
N GLY A 149 -7.72 -23.64 -5.49
CA GLY A 149 -9.11 -23.31 -5.14
C GLY A 149 -9.31 -21.87 -4.66
N MET A 150 -8.22 -21.11 -4.44
CA MET A 150 -8.28 -19.71 -4.04
C MET A 150 -8.29 -18.80 -5.26
N ASP A 151 -9.14 -17.76 -5.19
CA ASP A 151 -9.28 -16.79 -6.25
C ASP A 151 -8.34 -15.60 -6.03
N TYR A 152 -7.50 -15.32 -7.05
CA TYR A 152 -6.52 -14.23 -6.98
C TYR A 152 -7.21 -12.86 -6.83
N ASP A 153 -8.32 -12.62 -7.57
CA ASP A 153 -9.04 -11.35 -7.57
C ASP A 153 -9.58 -11.03 -6.17
N THR A 154 -10.11 -12.04 -5.49
CA THR A 154 -10.57 -11.93 -4.10
C THR A 154 -9.42 -11.57 -3.16
N LEU A 155 -8.29 -12.29 -3.23
CA LEU A 155 -7.16 -12.06 -2.32
C LEU A 155 -6.50 -10.69 -2.55
N ALA A 156 -6.43 -10.23 -3.80
CA ALA A 156 -5.80 -8.96 -4.15
C ALA A 156 -6.50 -7.74 -3.53
N ARG A 157 -7.82 -7.79 -3.37
CA ARG A 157 -8.65 -6.72 -2.81
C ARG A 157 -8.57 -6.61 -1.27
N LEU A 158 -8.09 -7.65 -0.59
CA LEU A 158 -8.01 -7.67 0.88
C LEU A 158 -6.84 -6.81 1.39
N SER A 159 -7.03 -6.10 2.51
CA SER A 159 -5.91 -5.57 3.30
C SER A 159 -5.03 -6.70 3.82
N MET A 160 -3.80 -6.42 4.25
CA MET A 160 -2.92 -7.48 4.77
C MET A 160 -3.53 -8.19 6.00
N LYS A 161 -4.21 -7.46 6.88
CA LYS A 161 -4.95 -8.02 8.01
C LYS A 161 -6.02 -9.00 7.54
N LYS A 162 -6.93 -8.55 6.66
CA LYS A 162 -8.01 -9.39 6.13
C LYS A 162 -7.49 -10.58 5.31
N LEU A 163 -6.40 -10.40 4.56
CA LEU A 163 -5.76 -11.49 3.82
C LEU A 163 -5.24 -12.57 4.77
N THR A 164 -4.57 -12.17 5.84
CA THR A 164 -4.05 -13.11 6.85
C THR A 164 -5.18 -13.84 7.57
N GLU A 165 -6.25 -13.14 7.96
CA GLU A 165 -7.46 -13.72 8.55
C GLU A 165 -8.14 -14.71 7.59
N TYR A 166 -8.30 -14.34 6.32
CA TYR A 166 -8.89 -15.20 5.30
C TYR A 166 -8.09 -16.50 5.10
N LEU A 167 -6.76 -16.37 4.99
CA LEU A 167 -5.87 -17.53 4.84
C LEU A 167 -5.96 -18.45 6.06
N THR A 168 -5.94 -17.89 7.27
CA THR A 168 -6.08 -18.67 8.51
C THR A 168 -7.43 -19.42 8.58
N LYS A 169 -8.53 -18.77 8.21
CA LYS A 169 -9.87 -19.41 8.15
C LYS A 169 -9.93 -20.53 7.10
N SER A 170 -9.11 -20.43 6.08
CA SER A 170 -8.98 -21.44 5.01
C SER A 170 -7.92 -22.52 5.31
N ASP A 171 -7.45 -22.63 6.54
CA ASP A 171 -6.38 -23.55 6.96
C ASP A 171 -5.03 -23.33 6.23
N VAL A 172 -4.77 -22.12 5.73
CA VAL A 172 -3.54 -21.75 5.08
C VAL A 172 -2.70 -20.86 5.99
N ASP A 173 -1.55 -21.35 6.40
CA ASP A 173 -0.62 -20.59 7.22
C ASP A 173 0.28 -19.70 6.33
N ILE A 174 0.10 -18.38 6.44
CA ILE A 174 0.90 -17.38 5.71
C ILE A 174 2.40 -17.52 5.97
N ARG A 175 2.82 -18.06 7.13
CA ARG A 175 4.23 -18.32 7.49
C ARG A 175 4.93 -19.33 6.60
N ASN A 176 4.17 -20.09 5.80
CA ASN A 176 4.74 -20.94 4.75
C ASN A 176 5.18 -20.15 3.50
N TYR A 177 4.78 -18.86 3.40
CA TYR A 177 4.98 -18.01 2.21
C TYR A 177 5.81 -16.75 2.51
N ALA A 178 5.88 -16.33 3.77
CA ALA A 178 6.68 -15.20 4.22
C ALA A 178 7.27 -15.50 5.60
N ASN A 179 8.44 -14.93 5.90
CA ASN A 179 9.02 -15.02 7.24
C ASN A 179 8.20 -14.17 8.21
N TYR A 180 8.30 -14.49 9.49
CA TYR A 180 7.55 -13.78 10.53
C TYR A 180 8.48 -13.24 11.60
N THR A 181 8.30 -11.98 11.94
CA THR A 181 8.96 -11.27 13.04
C THR A 181 7.89 -10.56 13.87
N GLY A 182 7.89 -10.76 15.19
CA GLY A 182 6.92 -10.10 16.09
C GLY A 182 6.49 -10.98 17.26
N ALA A 183 5.42 -10.54 17.94
CA ALA A 183 4.80 -11.30 19.03
C ALA A 183 4.22 -12.63 18.51
N PRO A 184 4.03 -13.66 19.36
CA PRO A 184 3.41 -14.90 18.91
C PRO A 184 2.11 -14.62 18.17
N PHE A 185 2.04 -15.02 16.89
CA PHE A 185 0.87 -14.89 16.07
C PHE A 185 -0.10 -16.03 16.44
N GLU A 186 -1.01 -15.74 17.37
CA GLU A 186 -2.08 -16.66 17.69
C GLU A 186 -3.17 -16.52 16.61
N SER A 187 -3.46 -17.61 15.93
CA SER A 187 -4.67 -17.73 15.12
C SER A 187 -5.85 -17.74 16.07
N SER A 188 -6.26 -16.55 16.54
CA SER A 188 -7.35 -16.45 17.51
C SER A 188 -8.70 -16.69 16.85
N ASP A 189 -9.43 -17.53 17.52
CA ASP A 189 -10.87 -17.70 17.54
C ASP A 189 -11.62 -17.38 16.23
N ARG A 190 -12.22 -18.46 15.71
CA ARG A 190 -13.21 -18.45 14.65
C ARG A 190 -14.41 -17.61 15.11
N ASP A 191 -14.31 -16.29 15.00
CA ASP A 191 -15.51 -15.46 14.97
C ASP A 191 -16.18 -15.68 13.62
N ASP A 192 -17.37 -16.26 13.67
CA ASP A 192 -18.13 -16.83 12.55
C ASP A 192 -18.70 -15.80 11.56
N ASP A 193 -18.28 -14.54 11.57
CA ASP A 193 -18.96 -13.43 10.88
C ASP A 193 -18.29 -12.91 9.59
N PHE A 194 -17.28 -13.59 9.03
CA PHE A 194 -16.76 -13.20 7.72
C PHE A 194 -17.47 -13.99 6.60
N ASP A 195 -18.42 -13.36 5.90
CA ASP A 195 -18.94 -13.85 4.62
C ASP A 195 -18.02 -13.31 3.48
N PRO A 196 -17.49 -14.17 2.60
CA PRO A 196 -16.76 -13.73 1.41
C PRO A 196 -17.55 -12.78 0.50
N LYS A 197 -18.87 -12.67 0.70
CA LYS A 197 -19.76 -11.74 0.01
C LYS A 197 -19.74 -10.33 0.59
N ASP A 198 -19.17 -10.15 1.79
CA ASP A 198 -19.02 -8.84 2.43
C ASP A 198 -17.75 -8.10 1.99
N VAL A 199 -17.10 -8.53 0.91
CA VAL A 199 -16.08 -7.72 0.22
C VAL A 199 -16.83 -6.54 -0.41
N PRO A 200 -16.56 -5.28 0.01
CA PRO A 200 -17.22 -4.12 -0.58
C PRO A 200 -17.00 -4.14 -2.09
N ASP A 201 -18.08 -4.06 -2.83
CA ASP A 201 -18.09 -3.91 -4.28
C ASP A 201 -17.83 -2.43 -4.63
N ASP A 202 -16.83 -1.83 -3.94
CA ASP A 202 -16.37 -0.47 -4.15
C ASP A 202 -15.52 -0.37 -5.44
N ALA A 203 -16.04 -0.94 -6.52
CA ALA A 203 -15.77 -0.44 -7.84
C ALA A 203 -16.78 0.70 -8.05
N ASP A 204 -16.45 1.90 -7.58
CA ASP A 204 -17.09 3.11 -8.07
C ASP A 204 -16.95 3.12 -9.60
N GLU A 205 -18.00 2.67 -10.27
CA GLU A 205 -18.23 3.05 -11.66
C GLU A 205 -18.28 4.59 -11.66
N PRO A 206 -17.56 5.27 -12.54
CA PRO A 206 -17.71 6.71 -12.67
C PRO A 206 -19.17 6.97 -12.98
N ASP A 207 -19.85 7.71 -12.09
CA ASP A 207 -21.16 8.25 -12.35
C ASP A 207 -21.18 8.87 -13.74
N ASP A 208 -21.93 8.23 -14.65
CA ASP A 208 -22.35 8.84 -15.89
C ASP A 208 -23.06 10.13 -15.50
N MET A 209 -22.36 11.24 -15.66
CA MET A 209 -22.97 12.57 -15.63
C MET A 209 -23.96 12.63 -16.79
N ASP A 210 -25.21 12.31 -16.51
CA ASP A 210 -26.33 12.65 -17.34
C ASP A 210 -26.32 14.17 -17.55
N SER A 211 -25.85 14.54 -18.73
CA SER A 211 -25.97 15.87 -19.30
C SER A 211 -27.33 16.01 -19.95
N ASP A 212 -28.37 16.17 -19.17
CA ASP A 212 -29.65 16.65 -19.64
C ASP A 212 -30.30 17.46 -18.52
N ASP A 213 -30.17 18.78 -18.62
CA ASP A 213 -31.18 19.79 -18.26
C ASP A 213 -30.53 21.17 -18.42
N VAL A 214 -30.43 21.58 -19.66
CA VAL A 214 -30.35 23.00 -20.03
C VAL A 214 -31.76 23.41 -20.43
N ASP A 215 -32.61 23.67 -19.47
CA ASP A 215 -33.82 24.39 -19.71
C ASP A 215 -33.50 25.89 -19.77
N GLU A 216 -33.90 26.38 -20.88
CA GLU A 216 -33.90 27.75 -21.39
C GLU A 216 -34.63 28.72 -20.48
N GLU A 217 -34.35 29.98 -20.81
CA GLU A 217 -35.15 31.19 -20.57
C GLU A 217 -34.93 31.88 -19.22
N ASP A 218 -34.18 32.96 -19.32
CA ASP A 218 -34.75 34.23 -18.83
C ASP A 218 -34.15 35.41 -19.60
N ASP A 219 -35.08 36.11 -20.19
CA ASP A 219 -35.04 37.38 -20.84
C ASP A 219 -34.12 38.40 -20.13
N PHE A 220 -33.15 38.92 -20.82
CA PHE A 220 -32.55 40.18 -20.46
C PHE A 220 -33.01 41.29 -21.42
N ASP A 221 -34.00 42.00 -20.90
CA ASP A 221 -34.56 43.24 -21.43
C ASP A 221 -33.48 44.32 -21.59
N SER A 222 -33.53 44.91 -22.78
CA SER A 222 -32.73 46.03 -23.20
C SER A 222 -33.25 47.31 -22.52
N GLY A 223 -32.39 48.04 -21.87
CA GLY A 223 -32.65 49.33 -21.27
C GLY A 223 -31.47 50.30 -21.30
N ASP A 224 -31.52 51.11 -22.36
CA ASP A 224 -31.14 52.50 -22.47
C ASP A 224 -29.72 53.00 -22.11
N ALA A 225 -29.22 53.60 -23.15
CA ALA A 225 -28.19 54.62 -23.21
C ALA A 225 -28.47 55.81 -22.27
N ASP A 226 -27.41 56.39 -21.73
CA ASP A 226 -27.27 57.86 -21.73
C ASP A 226 -25.82 58.30 -21.59
N GLU A 227 -25.50 59.13 -22.49
CA GLU A 227 -24.37 60.02 -22.67
C GLU A 227 -23.95 60.76 -21.39
N LEU A 228 -22.74 61.20 -21.36
CA LEU A 228 -22.24 62.61 -21.16
C LEU A 228 -20.74 62.50 -20.79
N GLU A 229 -19.90 62.90 -21.70
CA GLU A 229 -19.18 64.21 -21.87
C GLU A 229 -18.20 64.55 -20.74
N ASP A 230 -16.96 64.70 -21.22
CA ASP A 230 -15.95 65.76 -21.04
C ASP A 230 -15.41 66.14 -19.66
N ASP A 231 -14.09 66.27 -19.76
CA ASP A 231 -13.17 67.35 -19.32
C ASP A 231 -12.11 67.01 -18.26
N ASP A 232 -10.92 67.34 -18.74
CA ASP A 232 -9.61 67.76 -18.21
C ASP A 232 -8.58 66.67 -17.94
#